data_2b202c26fc2a18d4876c257edae86082
#
_entry.id   2b202c26fc2a18d4876c257edae86082
#
_cell.length_a   1.000
_cell.length_b   1.000
_cell.length_c   1.000
_cell.angle_alpha   90.00
_cell.angle_beta   90.00
_cell.angle_gamma   90.00
#
_symmetry.space_group_name_H-M   'P 1'
#
loop_
_entity.id
_entity.type
_entity.pdbx_description
1 polymer ?
#
loop_
_entity_poly.entity_id
_entity_poly.type
_entity_poly.pdbx_seq_one_letter_code
_entity_poly.pdbx_strand_id
1 'polypeptide(L)'
;VRIVGGALRGRRLAAPRTDAIRPTSDRLREALFNVLTHAYADAVARARVLDLFAGTGALGFEAISRGASYALLVDEGAEARALIRQNIEALGLEGATRLFRRDATRLGPAGPSGRFSLAFCDPPYGRDLAPAALASAAEGGWLEPGALAVVEEAAAAALALPPAFESLERRLYGETAVLIARYGG
;
A
#
# COMPACT_ATOMS: atom_id res chain seq x y z
N VAL A 1 0.36 -15.62 6.05
CA VAL A 1 -0.19 -14.59 5.17
C VAL A 1 -0.46 -15.19 3.80
N ARG A 2 -1.61 -14.91 3.25
CA ARG A 2 -2.02 -15.40 1.92
C ARG A 2 -2.89 -14.37 1.21
N ILE A 3 -2.97 -14.48 -0.11
CA ILE A 3 -3.89 -13.67 -0.92
C ILE A 3 -5.32 -14.15 -0.66
N VAL A 4 -6.24 -13.21 -0.35
CA VAL A 4 -7.59 -13.56 0.09
C VAL A 4 -8.64 -13.44 -1.00
N GLY A 5 -8.37 -12.73 -2.09
CA GLY A 5 -9.32 -12.59 -3.19
C GLY A 5 -8.66 -12.51 -4.56
N GLY A 6 -9.48 -12.49 -5.61
CA GLY A 6 -9.01 -12.35 -6.99
C GLY A 6 -8.41 -13.61 -7.60
N ALA A 7 -7.68 -13.42 -8.70
CA ALA A 7 -7.12 -14.51 -9.51
C ALA A 7 -6.09 -15.37 -8.78
N LEU A 8 -5.41 -14.80 -7.78
CA LEU A 8 -4.37 -15.50 -7.01
C LEU A 8 -4.85 -15.92 -5.61
N ARG A 9 -6.14 -15.93 -5.39
CA ARG A 9 -6.74 -16.31 -4.09
C ARG A 9 -6.16 -17.65 -3.58
N GLY A 10 -5.80 -17.65 -2.30
CA GLY A 10 -5.26 -18.83 -1.60
C GLY A 10 -3.75 -19.01 -1.75
N ARG A 11 -3.09 -18.27 -2.63
CA ARG A 11 -1.63 -18.33 -2.78
C ARG A 11 -0.97 -17.78 -1.52
N ARG A 12 0.02 -18.51 -1.02
CA ARG A 12 0.75 -18.13 0.19
C ARG A 12 1.85 -17.14 -0.13
N LEU A 13 2.04 -16.18 0.80
CA LEU A 13 3.15 -15.25 0.79
C LEU A 13 4.20 -15.69 1.81
N ALA A 14 5.47 -15.47 1.50
CA ALA A 14 6.56 -15.71 2.42
C ALA A 14 6.37 -14.84 3.67
N ALA A 15 6.56 -15.45 4.84
CA ALA A 15 6.38 -14.78 6.12
C ALA A 15 7.69 -14.15 6.60
N PRO A 16 7.64 -13.01 7.33
CA PRO A 16 8.83 -12.43 7.94
C PRO A 16 9.41 -13.33 9.02
N ARG A 17 10.73 -13.27 9.20
CA ARG A 17 11.46 -14.01 10.23
C ARG A 17 11.61 -13.21 11.53
N THR A 18 11.43 -11.89 11.45
CA THR A 18 11.57 -10.98 12.58
C THR A 18 10.27 -10.22 12.81
N ASP A 19 10.15 -9.61 13.99
CA ASP A 19 9.00 -8.75 14.32
C ASP A 19 9.10 -7.35 13.71
N ALA A 20 10.15 -7.07 12.94
CA ALA A 20 10.34 -5.79 12.27
C ALA A 20 9.31 -5.54 11.18
N ILE A 21 8.71 -6.60 10.65
CA ILE A 21 7.65 -6.52 9.65
C ILE A 21 6.38 -7.12 10.26
N ARG A 22 5.35 -6.29 10.44
CA ARG A 22 4.04 -6.71 10.91
C ARG A 22 3.10 -6.89 9.72
N PRO A 23 2.71 -8.11 9.36
CA PRO A 23 1.77 -8.30 8.26
C PRO A 23 0.38 -7.79 8.61
N THR A 24 -0.28 -7.13 7.66
CA THR A 24 -1.71 -6.87 7.75
C THR A 24 -2.46 -8.20 7.74
N SER A 25 -3.37 -8.41 8.67
CA SER A 25 -4.11 -9.67 8.75
C SER A 25 -4.92 -9.93 7.48
N ASP A 26 -5.13 -11.20 7.17
CA ASP A 26 -5.96 -11.61 6.03
C ASP A 26 -7.37 -11.00 6.12
N ARG A 27 -7.96 -11.01 7.31
CA ARG A 27 -9.30 -10.47 7.58
C ARG A 27 -9.37 -8.97 7.35
N LEU A 28 -8.39 -8.21 7.84
CA LEU A 28 -8.34 -6.76 7.63
C LEU A 28 -8.16 -6.44 6.15
N ARG A 29 -7.29 -7.17 5.48
CA ARG A 29 -7.03 -6.98 4.06
C ARG A 29 -8.29 -7.28 3.21
N GLU A 30 -9.01 -8.34 3.53
CA GLU A 30 -10.29 -8.65 2.87
C GLU A 30 -11.31 -7.52 3.05
N ALA A 31 -11.49 -7.04 4.29
CA ALA A 31 -12.39 -5.96 4.59
C ALA A 31 -12.03 -4.68 3.84
N LEU A 32 -10.76 -4.32 3.82
CA LEU A 32 -10.25 -3.14 3.13
C LEU A 32 -10.52 -3.19 1.62
N PHE A 33 -10.18 -4.29 0.96
CA PHE A 33 -10.40 -4.42 -0.48
C PHE A 33 -11.88 -4.47 -0.85
N ASN A 34 -12.74 -5.02 0.01
CA ASN A 34 -14.18 -4.96 -0.18
C ASN A 34 -14.70 -3.51 -0.14
N VAL A 35 -14.19 -2.69 0.77
CA VAL A 35 -14.52 -1.25 0.83
C VAL A 35 -14.08 -0.55 -0.46
N LEU A 36 -12.86 -0.76 -0.92
CA LEU A 36 -12.36 -0.14 -2.16
C LEU A 36 -13.17 -0.55 -3.38
N THR A 37 -13.62 -1.79 -3.45
CA THR A 37 -14.42 -2.30 -4.56
C THR A 37 -15.83 -1.72 -4.55
N HIS A 38 -16.50 -1.68 -3.41
CA HIS A 38 -17.93 -1.38 -3.34
C HIS A 38 -18.25 0.09 -3.02
N ALA A 39 -17.39 0.79 -2.29
CA ALA A 39 -17.62 2.18 -1.89
C ALA A 39 -16.86 3.21 -2.72
N TYR A 40 -15.87 2.79 -3.49
CA TYR A 40 -14.98 3.68 -4.26
C TYR A 40 -14.90 3.31 -5.74
N ALA A 41 -16.02 2.92 -6.32
CA ALA A 41 -16.17 2.62 -7.76
C ALA A 41 -15.11 1.63 -8.28
N ASP A 42 -14.82 0.60 -7.48
CA ASP A 42 -13.77 -0.39 -7.77
C ASP A 42 -12.42 0.28 -8.08
N ALA A 43 -11.91 1.02 -7.10
CA ALA A 43 -10.65 1.75 -7.23
C ALA A 43 -9.43 0.85 -7.45
N VAL A 44 -9.58 -0.46 -7.30
CA VAL A 44 -8.51 -1.45 -7.50
C VAL A 44 -8.42 -1.90 -8.96
N ALA A 45 -9.55 -2.04 -9.64
CA ALA A 45 -9.57 -2.50 -11.03
C ALA A 45 -8.75 -1.56 -11.93
N ARG A 46 -7.79 -2.13 -12.63
CA ARG A 46 -6.85 -1.43 -13.53
C ARG A 46 -5.98 -0.38 -12.86
N ALA A 47 -5.96 -0.31 -11.52
CA ALA A 47 -5.18 0.67 -10.80
C ALA A 47 -3.67 0.49 -11.05
N ARG A 48 -2.97 1.60 -11.02
CA ARG A 48 -1.52 1.62 -10.81
C ARG A 48 -1.30 1.88 -9.31
N VAL A 49 -0.72 0.92 -8.64
CA VAL A 49 -0.64 0.88 -7.18
C VAL A 49 0.76 1.25 -6.70
N LEU A 50 0.82 2.18 -5.75
CA LEU A 50 2.03 2.54 -5.02
C LEU A 50 1.90 1.99 -3.60
N ASP A 51 2.68 0.97 -3.26
CA ASP A 51 2.66 0.32 -1.95
C ASP A 51 3.85 0.81 -1.12
N LEU A 52 3.58 1.80 -0.26
CA LEU A 52 4.58 2.43 0.61
C LEU A 52 4.73 1.62 1.90
N PHE A 53 5.97 1.38 2.34
CA PHE A 53 6.28 0.46 3.43
C PHE A 53 5.74 -0.94 3.15
N ALA A 54 6.08 -1.47 2.00
CA ALA A 54 5.42 -2.65 1.43
C ALA A 54 5.60 -3.94 2.26
N GLY A 55 6.66 -4.06 3.05
CA GLY A 55 6.89 -5.21 3.93
C GLY A 55 6.99 -6.53 3.18
N THR A 56 5.97 -7.38 3.30
CA THR A 56 5.88 -8.63 2.53
C THR A 56 5.37 -8.41 1.11
N GLY A 57 4.85 -7.21 0.81
CA GLY A 57 4.16 -6.90 -0.43
C GLY A 57 2.69 -7.29 -0.46
N ALA A 58 2.12 -7.71 0.67
CA ALA A 58 0.78 -8.29 0.73
C ALA A 58 -0.32 -7.38 0.13
N LEU A 59 -0.28 -6.07 0.40
CA LEU A 59 -1.27 -5.14 -0.14
C LEU A 59 -1.14 -4.99 -1.66
N GLY A 60 0.08 -4.80 -2.15
CA GLY A 60 0.34 -4.69 -3.59
C GLY A 60 -0.02 -5.97 -4.34
N PHE A 61 0.33 -7.13 -3.82
CA PHE A 61 -0.02 -8.41 -4.44
C PHE A 61 -1.52 -8.69 -4.40
N GLU A 62 -2.19 -8.33 -3.32
CA GLU A 62 -3.65 -8.42 -3.23
C GLU A 62 -4.31 -7.55 -4.31
N ALA A 63 -3.82 -6.34 -4.51
CA ALA A 63 -4.33 -5.44 -5.54
C ALA A 63 -4.16 -6.03 -6.94
N ILE A 64 -2.99 -6.57 -7.27
CA ILE A 64 -2.75 -7.25 -8.56
C ILE A 64 -3.72 -8.44 -8.73
N SER A 65 -3.87 -9.25 -7.68
CA SER A 65 -4.81 -10.38 -7.70
C SER A 65 -6.25 -9.96 -8.02
N ARG A 66 -6.63 -8.76 -7.62
CA ARG A 66 -7.98 -8.21 -7.80
C ARG A 66 -8.12 -7.29 -9.01
N GLY A 67 -7.14 -7.27 -9.90
CA GLY A 67 -7.26 -6.60 -11.20
C GLY A 67 -6.48 -5.32 -11.38
N ALA A 68 -5.65 -4.89 -10.42
CA ALA A 68 -4.73 -3.79 -10.63
C ALA A 68 -3.77 -4.13 -11.77
N SER A 69 -3.38 -3.12 -12.55
CA SER A 69 -2.53 -3.32 -13.72
C SER A 69 -1.04 -3.36 -13.40
N TYR A 70 -0.64 -2.69 -12.31
CA TYR A 70 0.76 -2.57 -11.92
C TYR A 70 0.88 -2.20 -10.46
N ALA A 71 1.92 -2.70 -9.79
CA ALA A 71 2.25 -2.32 -8.43
C ALA A 71 3.74 -2.04 -8.27
N LEU A 72 4.06 -0.86 -7.75
CA LEU A 72 5.39 -0.50 -7.30
C LEU A 72 5.47 -0.70 -5.79
N LEU A 73 6.33 -1.61 -5.36
CA LEU A 73 6.49 -2.00 -3.96
C LEU A 73 7.71 -1.29 -3.40
N VAL A 74 7.49 -0.35 -2.49
CA VAL A 74 8.55 0.51 -1.92
C VAL A 74 8.89 0.05 -0.52
N ASP A 75 10.13 -0.32 -0.31
CA ASP A 75 10.67 -0.63 1.01
C ASP A 75 12.20 -0.49 1.01
N GLU A 76 12.76 -0.01 2.11
CA GLU A 76 14.21 0.09 2.26
C GLU A 76 14.81 -1.06 3.07
N GLY A 77 13.99 -1.81 3.80
CA GLY A 77 14.42 -2.91 4.67
C GLY A 77 14.96 -4.11 3.89
N ALA A 78 16.09 -4.67 4.32
CA ALA A 78 16.70 -5.80 3.64
C ALA A 78 15.82 -7.06 3.69
N GLU A 79 15.20 -7.34 4.83
CA GLU A 79 14.29 -8.48 4.98
C GLU A 79 13.03 -8.30 4.12
N ALA A 80 12.42 -7.11 4.17
CA ALA A 80 11.25 -6.78 3.35
C ALA A 80 11.54 -6.98 1.86
N ARG A 81 12.65 -6.45 1.38
CA ARG A 81 13.05 -6.59 -0.01
C ARG A 81 13.27 -8.04 -0.43
N ALA A 82 13.86 -8.86 0.44
CA ALA A 82 14.05 -10.28 0.18
C ALA A 82 12.71 -11.01 0.08
N LEU A 83 11.77 -10.70 0.99
CA LEU A 83 10.41 -11.27 0.97
C LEU A 83 9.64 -10.86 -0.28
N ILE A 84 9.71 -9.59 -0.66
CA ILE A 84 9.05 -9.07 -1.87
C ILE A 84 9.58 -9.79 -3.12
N ARG A 85 10.89 -9.92 -3.27
CA ARG A 85 11.48 -10.65 -4.41
C ARG A 85 11.03 -12.10 -4.46
N GLN A 86 11.06 -12.78 -3.32
CA GLN A 86 10.62 -14.17 -3.20
C GLN A 86 9.14 -14.31 -3.60
N ASN A 87 8.29 -13.39 -3.15
CA ASN A 87 6.86 -13.42 -3.46
C ASN A 87 6.59 -13.07 -4.94
N ILE A 88 7.29 -12.11 -5.51
CA ILE A 88 7.17 -11.80 -6.96
C ILE A 88 7.46 -13.04 -7.79
N GLU A 89 8.57 -13.72 -7.49
CA GLU A 89 8.97 -14.93 -8.21
C GLU A 89 7.94 -16.06 -8.02
N ALA A 90 7.55 -16.33 -6.77
CA ALA A 90 6.60 -17.40 -6.46
C ALA A 90 5.22 -17.19 -7.10
N LEU A 91 4.80 -15.94 -7.25
CA LEU A 91 3.51 -15.59 -7.84
C LEU A 91 3.57 -15.38 -9.37
N GLY A 92 4.77 -15.36 -9.95
CA GLY A 92 4.96 -15.10 -11.38
C GLY A 92 4.57 -13.67 -11.79
N LEU A 93 4.82 -12.68 -10.93
CA LEU A 93 4.36 -11.30 -11.13
C LEU A 93 5.45 -10.33 -11.58
N GLU A 94 6.54 -10.83 -12.16
CA GLU A 94 7.66 -10.00 -12.63
C GLU A 94 7.23 -8.96 -13.67
N GLY A 95 6.22 -9.28 -14.48
CA GLY A 95 5.70 -8.39 -15.51
C GLY A 95 4.74 -7.31 -15.01
N ALA A 96 4.19 -7.46 -13.79
CA ALA A 96 3.17 -6.56 -13.24
C ALA A 96 3.61 -5.81 -11.98
N THR A 97 4.81 -6.10 -11.48
CA THR A 97 5.32 -5.51 -10.24
C THR A 97 6.76 -5.10 -10.37
N ARG A 98 7.16 -4.17 -9.51
CA ARG A 98 8.57 -3.78 -9.35
C ARG A 98 8.84 -3.46 -7.89
N LEU A 99 10.00 -3.92 -7.41
CA LEU A 99 10.54 -3.53 -6.12
C LEU A 99 11.36 -2.26 -6.27
N PHE A 100 11.10 -1.25 -5.44
CA PHE A 100 11.84 -0.01 -5.39
C PHE A 100 12.47 0.17 -4.01
N ARG A 101 13.79 0.07 -3.94
CA ARG A 101 14.53 0.31 -2.70
C ARG A 101 14.60 1.80 -2.42
N ARG A 102 13.73 2.30 -1.55
CA ARG A 102 13.70 3.70 -1.18
C ARG A 102 13.05 3.88 0.20
N ASP A 103 13.49 4.90 0.91
CA ASP A 103 12.76 5.43 2.07
C ASP A 103 11.47 6.09 1.57
N ALA A 104 10.32 5.59 2.01
CA ALA A 104 9.02 6.11 1.58
C ALA A 104 8.79 7.56 2.00
N THR A 105 9.50 8.07 3.02
CA THR A 105 9.43 9.47 3.43
C THR A 105 10.31 10.40 2.59
N ARG A 106 11.10 9.83 1.67
CA ARG A 106 12.04 10.54 0.79
C ARG A 106 12.07 9.93 -0.59
N LEU A 107 10.91 9.91 -1.26
CA LEU A 107 10.80 9.28 -2.57
C LEU A 107 11.57 10.01 -3.67
N GLY A 108 11.69 11.32 -3.57
CA GLY A 108 12.23 12.13 -4.65
C GLY A 108 11.27 12.20 -5.83
N PRO A 109 11.71 12.67 -7.01
CA PRO A 109 10.86 12.78 -8.19
C PRO A 109 10.50 11.43 -8.77
N ALA A 110 9.25 11.27 -9.20
CA ALA A 110 8.74 10.04 -9.80
C ALA A 110 9.39 9.75 -11.18
N GLY A 111 9.68 10.79 -11.92
CA GLY A 111 10.30 10.65 -13.24
C GLY A 111 9.47 9.79 -14.18
N PRO A 112 10.12 8.89 -14.95
CA PRO A 112 9.42 8.04 -15.92
C PRO A 112 8.58 6.92 -15.29
N SER A 113 8.67 6.70 -13.98
CA SER A 113 7.82 5.71 -13.28
C SER A 113 6.34 6.03 -13.41
N GLY A 114 6.00 7.27 -13.76
CA GLY A 114 4.64 7.69 -13.97
C GLY A 114 3.89 7.99 -12.69
N ARG A 115 2.56 8.05 -12.82
CA ARG A 115 1.67 8.40 -11.71
C ARG A 115 0.83 7.20 -11.30
N PHE A 116 0.45 7.17 -10.04
CA PHE A 116 -0.31 6.09 -9.43
C PHE A 116 -1.69 6.59 -9.03
N SER A 117 -2.71 5.73 -9.22
CA SER A 117 -4.10 6.05 -8.89
C SER A 117 -4.52 5.58 -7.50
N LEU A 118 -3.76 4.66 -6.91
CA LEU A 118 -4.05 4.09 -5.60
C LEU A 118 -2.74 3.92 -4.84
N ALA A 119 -2.66 4.49 -3.64
CA ALA A 119 -1.51 4.32 -2.75
C ALA A 119 -1.92 3.65 -1.45
N PHE A 120 -1.14 2.67 -1.01
CA PHE A 120 -1.20 2.12 0.34
C PHE A 120 -0.04 2.67 1.16
N CYS A 121 -0.30 3.02 2.40
CA CYS A 121 0.69 3.52 3.33
C CYS A 121 0.49 2.83 4.69
N ASP A 122 1.32 1.83 4.95
CA ASP A 122 1.24 1.00 6.16
C ASP A 122 2.60 1.02 6.89
N PRO A 123 2.94 2.17 7.51
CA PRO A 123 4.21 2.35 8.19
C PRO A 123 4.25 1.64 9.55
N PRO A 124 5.43 1.45 10.14
CA PRO A 124 5.55 1.08 11.55
C PRO A 124 4.79 2.06 12.44
N TYR A 125 4.06 1.55 13.43
CA TYR A 125 3.21 2.36 14.30
C TYR A 125 4.02 3.28 15.23
N GLY A 126 3.42 4.43 15.57
CA GLY A 126 3.94 5.33 16.60
C GLY A 126 5.14 6.17 16.20
N ARG A 127 5.48 6.27 14.92
CA ARG A 127 6.65 7.00 14.40
C ARG A 127 6.30 8.19 13.51
N ASP A 128 5.03 8.50 13.34
CA ASP A 128 4.53 9.60 12.48
C ASP A 128 5.07 9.57 11.04
N LEU A 129 5.26 8.37 10.49
CA LEU A 129 5.85 8.22 9.17
C LEU A 129 4.84 8.45 8.03
N ALA A 130 3.55 8.20 8.26
CA ALA A 130 2.54 8.29 7.22
C ALA A 130 2.40 9.71 6.64
N PRO A 131 2.28 10.78 7.44
CA PRO A 131 2.23 12.14 6.89
C PRO A 131 3.46 12.47 6.03
N ALA A 132 4.64 12.13 6.49
CA ALA A 132 5.88 12.38 5.75
C ALA A 132 5.93 11.60 4.42
N ALA A 133 5.48 10.34 4.42
CA ALA A 133 5.44 9.53 3.20
C ALA A 133 4.43 10.06 2.19
N LEU A 134 3.23 10.46 2.66
CA LEU A 134 2.21 11.05 1.79
C LEU A 134 2.67 12.39 1.20
N ALA A 135 3.30 13.24 2.01
CA ALA A 135 3.88 14.49 1.53
C ALA A 135 4.95 14.24 0.47
N SER A 136 5.84 13.27 0.71
CA SER A 136 6.89 12.87 -0.22
C SER A 136 6.31 12.39 -1.56
N ALA A 137 5.26 11.59 -1.53
CA ALA A 137 4.59 11.11 -2.74
C ALA A 137 3.93 12.26 -3.53
N ALA A 138 3.27 13.17 -2.82
CA ALA A 138 2.65 14.35 -3.45
C ALA A 138 3.69 15.28 -4.08
N GLU A 139 4.73 15.64 -3.34
CA GLU A 139 5.78 16.53 -3.79
C GLU A 139 6.57 15.99 -4.98
N GLY A 140 6.79 14.68 -5.01
CA GLY A 140 7.55 14.01 -6.07
C GLY A 140 6.75 13.74 -7.35
N GLY A 141 5.46 14.03 -7.37
CA GLY A 141 4.62 13.77 -8.54
C GLY A 141 4.27 12.29 -8.73
N TRP A 142 4.18 11.52 -7.65
CA TRP A 142 3.88 10.08 -7.69
C TRP A 142 2.40 9.76 -7.83
N LEU A 143 1.52 10.72 -7.57
CA LEU A 143 0.08 10.48 -7.51
C LEU A 143 -0.66 11.22 -8.63
N GLU A 144 -1.64 10.55 -9.23
CA GLU A 144 -2.60 11.19 -10.12
C GLU A 144 -3.51 12.12 -9.32
N PRO A 145 -3.97 13.26 -9.89
CA PRO A 145 -5.08 14.00 -9.29
C PRO A 145 -6.28 13.10 -9.06
N GLY A 146 -6.84 13.13 -7.84
CA GLY A 146 -7.94 12.26 -7.47
C GLY A 146 -7.54 10.87 -6.98
N ALA A 147 -6.25 10.55 -6.92
CA ALA A 147 -5.78 9.27 -6.39
C ALA A 147 -6.27 9.03 -4.96
N LEU A 148 -6.59 7.77 -4.65
CA LEU A 148 -6.89 7.37 -3.29
C LEU A 148 -5.61 6.99 -2.54
N ALA A 149 -5.51 7.42 -1.30
CA ALA A 149 -4.50 6.98 -0.36
C ALA A 149 -5.18 6.24 0.80
N VAL A 150 -4.71 5.04 1.06
CA VAL A 150 -5.21 4.18 2.13
C VAL A 150 -4.11 4.06 3.18
N VAL A 151 -4.36 4.60 4.36
CA VAL A 151 -3.38 4.67 5.45
C VAL A 151 -3.81 3.77 6.59
N GLU A 152 -2.93 2.87 6.99
CA GLU A 152 -3.10 2.04 8.18
C GLU A 152 -2.25 2.59 9.32
N GLU A 153 -2.85 2.79 10.50
CA GLU A 153 -2.17 3.28 11.69
C GLU A 153 -2.86 2.74 12.94
N ALA A 154 -2.21 2.87 14.09
CA ALA A 154 -2.83 2.53 15.37
C ALA A 154 -4.09 3.38 15.60
N ALA A 155 -5.14 2.77 16.15
CA ALA A 155 -6.42 3.46 16.38
C ALA A 155 -6.29 4.68 17.29
N ALA A 156 -5.33 4.65 18.23
CA ALA A 156 -5.06 5.75 19.15
C ALA A 156 -4.21 6.88 18.53
N ALA A 157 -3.66 6.69 17.33
CA ALA A 157 -2.82 7.69 16.71
C ALA A 157 -3.63 8.87 16.18
N ALA A 158 -3.13 10.09 16.39
CA ALA A 158 -3.66 11.29 15.78
C ALA A 158 -2.92 11.51 14.45
N LEU A 159 -3.57 11.14 13.35
CA LEU A 159 -2.98 11.27 12.02
C LEU A 159 -3.32 12.62 11.40
N ALA A 160 -2.29 13.46 11.18
CA ALA A 160 -2.43 14.73 10.47
C ALA A 160 -2.08 14.53 8.99
N LEU A 161 -3.08 14.60 8.11
CA LEU A 161 -2.85 14.53 6.67
C LEU A 161 -2.15 15.80 6.16
N PRO A 162 -1.24 15.68 5.17
CA PRO A 162 -0.74 16.84 4.45
C PRO A 162 -1.89 17.60 3.76
N PRO A 163 -1.77 18.93 3.55
CA PRO A 163 -2.84 19.74 2.99
C PRO A 163 -3.35 19.29 1.62
N ALA A 164 -2.54 18.61 0.84
CA ALA A 164 -2.92 18.12 -0.47
C ALA A 164 -3.92 16.95 -0.43
N PHE A 165 -4.21 16.40 0.75
CA PHE A 165 -5.11 15.25 0.93
C PHE A 165 -6.36 15.64 1.68
N GLU A 166 -7.50 15.17 1.19
CA GLU A 166 -8.81 15.27 1.85
C GLU A 166 -9.14 13.94 2.51
N SER A 167 -9.46 13.96 3.80
CA SER A 167 -9.96 12.79 4.52
C SER A 167 -11.37 12.46 4.06
N LEU A 168 -11.60 11.23 3.56
CA LEU A 168 -12.90 10.77 3.12
C LEU A 168 -13.61 9.99 4.22
N GLU A 169 -12.90 9.05 4.86
CA GLU A 169 -13.43 8.28 5.97
C GLU A 169 -12.32 7.65 6.81
N ARG A 170 -12.67 7.31 8.04
CA ARG A 170 -11.81 6.57 8.96
C ARG A 170 -12.60 5.40 9.51
N ARG A 171 -12.04 4.20 9.39
CA ARG A 171 -12.66 2.97 9.90
C ARG A 171 -11.78 2.34 10.96
N LEU A 172 -12.41 1.80 12.00
CA LEU A 172 -11.73 1.11 13.09
C LEU A 172 -11.89 -0.41 12.95
N TYR A 173 -10.78 -1.12 13.06
CA TYR A 173 -10.70 -2.58 13.06
C TYR A 173 -9.89 -3.00 14.29
N GLY A 174 -10.56 -3.18 15.45
CA GLY A 174 -9.87 -3.42 16.70
C GLY A 174 -8.97 -2.25 17.08
N GLU A 175 -7.68 -2.48 17.23
CA GLU A 175 -6.68 -1.48 17.57
C GLU A 175 -6.06 -0.77 16.36
N THR A 176 -6.53 -1.09 15.16
CA THR A 176 -6.06 -0.51 13.91
C THR A 176 -7.09 0.43 13.32
N ALA A 177 -6.65 1.60 12.86
CA ALA A 177 -7.44 2.52 12.06
C ALA A 177 -7.01 2.46 10.60
N VAL A 178 -7.97 2.49 9.70
CA VAL A 178 -7.75 2.68 8.27
C VAL A 178 -8.38 4.01 7.87
N LEU A 179 -7.54 4.91 7.36
CA LEU A 179 -7.96 6.20 6.83
C LEU A 179 -7.92 6.14 5.31
N ILE A 180 -9.00 6.55 4.66
CA ILE A 180 -9.06 6.70 3.21
C ILE A 180 -9.12 8.19 2.91
N ALA A 181 -8.19 8.64 2.07
CA ALA A 181 -8.04 10.03 1.69
C ALA A 181 -7.93 10.16 0.18
N ARG A 182 -8.22 11.34 -0.33
CA ARG A 182 -8.10 11.68 -1.76
C ARG A 182 -7.04 12.74 -1.96
N TYR A 183 -6.15 12.49 -2.91
CA TYR A 183 -5.17 13.48 -3.33
C TYR A 183 -5.81 14.51 -4.26
N GLY A 184 -5.66 15.78 -3.94
CA GLY A 184 -6.27 16.89 -4.71
C GLY A 184 -5.48 17.37 -5.92
N GLY A 185 -4.23 16.94 -6.05
CA GLY A 185 -3.37 17.36 -7.18
C GLY A 185 -2.42 18.47 -6.86
#